data_5d13ae64d000c19848cde4838031e7dd
#
_entry.id   5d13ae64d000c19848cde4838031e7dd
#
_cell.length_a   1.000
_cell.length_b   1.000
_cell.length_c   1.000
_cell.angle_alpha   90.00
_cell.angle_beta   90.00
_cell.angle_gamma   90.00
#
_symmetry.space_group_name_H-M   'P 1'
#
loop_
_entity.id
_entity.type
_entity.pdbx_description
1 polymer ?
#
loop_
_entity_poly.entity_id
_entity_poly.type
_entity_poly.pdbx_seq_one_letter_code
_entity_poly.pdbx_strand_id
1 'polypeptide(L)'
;NYALDNERGYDGLHQRRGSVTAGTHSRLSDSTTVYFENQYQHDAVNGLTRSMGVKYAPTDSWNIDVNWEDGKNRDRQTSAETTRRAGGVRVGFQFDGLQISTGVEYIFNETEQSDSSQSERTTWLFRNNLKYQIHEDGRLLAKFNHAMSDSSQGEVFDGGFTEAVLGYAYRPVAHDRFNALVKYTYFYNVPSVDQVGSNNSASQFIQKSHIASVDLSYDLTDNWSIGGKYGFRRGEVSLDRDNKNFFDNNAHLYILRTDYRFLRHWEILIEG
;
A
#
# COMPACT_ATOMS: atom_id res chain seq x y z
N ASN A 1 18.53 -14.14 2.08
CA ASN A 1 18.41 -13.26 0.91
C ASN A 1 19.31 -12.05 1.07
N TYR A 2 19.94 -11.64 0.00
CA TYR A 2 20.73 -10.41 -0.09
C TYR A 2 20.07 -9.52 -1.16
N ALA A 3 19.80 -8.28 -0.82
CA ALA A 3 19.30 -7.29 -1.76
C ALA A 3 20.21 -6.07 -1.74
N LEU A 4 20.49 -5.51 -2.90
CA LEU A 4 21.28 -4.31 -3.11
C LEU A 4 20.42 -3.35 -3.92
N ASP A 5 20.10 -2.22 -3.34
CA ASP A 5 19.34 -1.16 -4.00
C ASP A 5 20.24 0.06 -4.20
N ASN A 6 20.25 0.59 -5.42
CA ASN A 6 21.00 1.77 -5.79
C ASN A 6 20.01 2.88 -6.17
N GLU A 7 19.76 3.80 -5.26
CA GLU A 7 18.97 5.00 -5.56
C GLU A 7 19.91 6.16 -5.95
N ARG A 8 19.56 6.82 -7.05
CA ARG A 8 20.19 8.07 -7.47
C ARG A 8 19.24 9.21 -7.08
N GLY A 9 19.60 9.95 -6.03
CA GLY A 9 18.85 11.13 -5.63
C GLY A 9 18.88 12.24 -6.70
N TYR A 10 17.90 13.12 -6.67
CA TYR A 10 17.81 14.33 -7.53
C TYR A 10 19.03 15.26 -7.36
N ASP A 11 19.71 15.17 -6.23
CA ASP A 11 20.93 15.91 -5.86
C ASP A 11 22.23 15.29 -6.43
N GLY A 12 22.11 14.20 -7.19
CA GLY A 12 23.25 13.49 -7.76
C GLY A 12 23.99 12.59 -6.78
N LEU A 13 23.58 12.50 -5.52
CA LEU A 13 24.15 11.60 -4.54
C LEU A 13 23.70 10.16 -4.80
N HIS A 14 24.68 9.27 -4.87
CA HIS A 14 24.42 7.84 -4.94
C HIS A 14 24.23 7.28 -3.53
N GLN A 15 23.00 6.92 -3.19
CA GLN A 15 22.72 6.16 -1.98
C GLN A 15 22.73 4.66 -2.30
N ARG A 16 23.64 3.94 -1.67
CA ARG A 16 23.61 2.47 -1.69
C ARG A 16 22.86 1.99 -0.44
N ARG A 17 21.93 1.07 -0.63
CA ARG A 17 21.26 0.38 0.47
C ARG A 17 21.50 -1.10 0.30
N GLY A 18 22.25 -1.69 1.21
CA GLY A 18 22.44 -3.13 1.27
C GLY A 18 21.59 -3.71 2.40
N SER A 19 20.91 -4.81 2.15
CA SER A 19 20.24 -5.55 3.21
C SER A 19 20.53 -7.04 3.13
N VAL A 20 20.71 -7.65 4.30
CA VAL A 20 20.84 -9.08 4.47
C VAL A 20 19.69 -9.56 5.35
N THR A 21 18.89 -10.49 4.86
CA THR A 21 17.82 -11.12 5.63
C THR A 21 18.16 -12.57 5.89
N ALA A 22 18.12 -12.97 7.15
CA ALA A 22 18.28 -14.33 7.59
C ALA A 22 17.10 -14.70 8.49
N GLY A 23 16.49 -15.84 8.26
CA GLY A 23 15.30 -16.25 9.00
C GLY A 23 15.04 -17.73 8.94
N THR A 24 14.10 -18.17 9.74
CA THR A 24 13.62 -19.55 9.79
C THR A 24 12.10 -19.56 9.80
N HIS A 25 11.55 -20.56 9.10
CA HIS A 25 10.13 -20.90 9.12
C HIS A 25 10.03 -22.34 9.60
N SER A 26 9.25 -22.57 10.64
CA SER A 26 9.05 -23.89 11.21
C SER A 26 7.56 -24.21 11.25
N ARG A 27 7.20 -25.36 10.69
CA ARG A 27 5.85 -25.90 10.76
C ARG A 27 5.71 -26.72 12.04
N LEU A 28 4.95 -26.19 12.99
CA LEU A 28 4.71 -26.84 14.29
C LEU A 28 3.61 -27.91 14.19
N SER A 29 2.62 -27.69 13.33
CA SER A 29 1.54 -28.63 13.02
C SER A 29 1.05 -28.42 11.60
N ASP A 30 0.07 -29.19 11.15
CA ASP A 30 -0.55 -29.00 9.84
C ASP A 30 -1.22 -27.64 9.68
N SER A 31 -1.67 -27.05 10.79
CA SER A 31 -2.36 -25.76 10.81
C SER A 31 -1.51 -24.61 11.32
N THR A 32 -0.29 -24.84 11.83
CA THR A 32 0.48 -23.82 12.54
C THR A 32 1.90 -23.70 12.00
N THR A 33 2.27 -22.52 11.57
CA THR A 33 3.63 -22.18 11.17
C THR A 33 4.10 -20.99 12.00
N VAL A 34 5.31 -21.05 12.52
CA VAL A 34 6.00 -19.93 13.17
C VAL A 34 7.15 -19.48 12.28
N TYR A 35 7.43 -18.19 12.32
CA TYR A 35 8.58 -17.64 11.61
C TYR A 35 9.33 -16.65 12.47
N PHE A 36 10.62 -16.54 12.19
CA PHE A 36 11.51 -15.56 12.78
C PHE A 36 12.49 -15.09 11.71
N GLU A 37 12.62 -13.78 11.56
CA GLU A 37 13.51 -13.16 10.57
C GLU A 37 14.31 -12.03 11.22
N ASN A 38 15.58 -11.92 10.84
CA ASN A 38 16.43 -10.77 11.13
C ASN A 38 16.81 -10.14 9.80
N GLN A 39 16.57 -8.85 9.68
CA GLN A 39 17.03 -8.04 8.57
C GLN A 39 18.06 -7.04 9.05
N TYR A 40 19.25 -7.16 8.53
CA TYR A 40 20.33 -6.21 8.76
C TYR A 40 20.44 -5.27 7.57
N GLN A 41 20.41 -3.97 7.82
CA GLN A 41 20.60 -2.91 6.83
C GLN A 41 21.98 -2.27 7.04
N HIS A 42 22.63 -1.94 5.92
CA HIS A 42 23.95 -1.35 5.91
C HIS A 42 24.01 -0.24 4.87
N ASP A 43 24.94 0.70 5.05
CA ASP A 43 25.26 1.88 4.24
C ASP A 43 24.61 3.19 4.73
N ALA A 44 23.64 3.76 4.02
CA ALA A 44 23.02 5.05 4.40
C ALA A 44 22.32 4.98 5.77
N VAL A 45 21.71 3.84 6.04
CA VAL A 45 21.07 3.51 7.32
C VAL A 45 21.66 2.21 7.83
N ASN A 46 22.17 2.21 9.04
CA ASN A 46 22.57 0.99 9.73
C ASN A 46 21.48 0.57 10.68
N GLY A 47 21.07 -0.67 10.59
CA GLY A 47 20.04 -1.14 11.49
C GLY A 47 19.82 -2.64 11.49
N LEU A 48 19.13 -3.08 12.50
CA LEU A 48 18.68 -4.45 12.67
C LEU A 48 17.18 -4.42 12.94
N THR A 49 16.43 -5.11 12.11
CA THR A 49 14.99 -5.36 12.32
C THR A 49 14.79 -6.85 12.55
N ARG A 50 14.05 -7.18 13.60
CA ARG A 50 13.66 -8.54 13.96
C ARG A 50 12.17 -8.65 13.78
N SER A 51 11.73 -9.65 13.03
CA SER A 51 10.33 -9.94 12.80
C SER A 51 10.04 -11.37 13.25
N MET A 52 8.95 -11.56 13.94
CA MET A 52 8.47 -12.88 14.33
C MET A 52 6.96 -12.96 14.20
N GLY A 53 6.45 -14.15 13.99
CA GLY A 53 5.02 -14.33 13.92
C GLY A 53 4.57 -15.76 13.87
N VAL A 54 3.25 -15.90 13.99
CA VAL A 54 2.55 -17.18 13.96
C VAL A 54 1.46 -17.09 12.91
N LYS A 55 1.46 -18.03 11.99
CA LYS A 55 0.38 -18.26 11.03
C LYS A 55 -0.40 -19.49 11.47
N TYR A 56 -1.68 -19.32 11.68
CA TYR A 56 -2.60 -20.36 12.10
C TYR A 56 -3.76 -20.48 11.12
N ALA A 57 -3.90 -21.66 10.52
CA ALA A 57 -4.97 -22.01 9.59
C ALA A 57 -5.73 -23.23 10.12
N PRO A 58 -6.72 -23.03 11.01
CA PRO A 58 -7.47 -24.12 11.63
C PRO A 58 -8.27 -24.95 10.60
N THR A 59 -8.67 -24.32 9.51
CA THR A 59 -9.36 -24.95 8.37
C THR A 59 -8.87 -24.31 7.07
N ASP A 60 -9.24 -24.88 5.93
CA ASP A 60 -8.94 -24.30 4.60
C ASP A 60 -9.63 -22.94 4.38
N SER A 61 -10.66 -22.63 5.18
CA SER A 61 -11.42 -21.40 5.10
C SER A 61 -10.86 -20.25 5.94
N TRP A 62 -10.06 -20.55 6.97
CA TRP A 62 -9.59 -19.54 7.91
C TRP A 62 -8.07 -19.48 7.95
N ASN A 63 -7.55 -18.26 7.95
CA ASN A 63 -6.15 -17.99 8.27
C ASN A 63 -6.05 -16.81 9.24
N ILE A 64 -5.18 -16.97 10.24
CA ILE A 64 -4.89 -15.95 11.25
C ILE A 64 -3.38 -15.78 11.25
N ASP A 65 -2.92 -14.54 11.12
CA ASP A 65 -1.52 -14.17 11.17
C ASP A 65 -1.34 -13.15 12.29
N VAL A 66 -0.48 -13.48 13.24
CA VAL A 66 -0.07 -12.58 14.33
C VAL A 66 1.40 -12.32 14.17
N ASN A 67 1.79 -11.05 14.07
CA ASN A 67 3.16 -10.66 13.87
C ASN A 67 3.62 -9.61 14.87
N TRP A 68 4.91 -9.63 15.13
CA TRP A 68 5.62 -8.65 15.93
C TRP A 68 6.92 -8.27 15.23
N GLU A 69 7.27 -6.99 15.29
CA GLU A 69 8.50 -6.43 14.76
C GLU A 69 9.15 -5.52 15.80
N ASP A 70 10.46 -5.63 15.94
CA ASP A 70 11.30 -4.75 16.74
C ASP A 70 12.54 -4.41 15.91
N GLY A 71 12.83 -3.13 15.74
CA GLY A 71 13.92 -2.67 14.92
C GLY A 71 14.58 -1.42 15.48
N LYS A 72 15.87 -1.30 15.23
CA LYS A 72 16.67 -0.14 15.58
C LYS A 72 17.51 0.25 14.38
N ASN A 73 17.32 1.48 13.91
CA ASN A 73 17.98 2.01 12.72
C ASN A 73 18.67 3.34 13.06
N ARG A 74 19.87 3.52 12.57
CA ARG A 74 20.63 4.77 12.72
C ARG A 74 20.96 5.32 11.35
N ASP A 75 20.51 6.54 11.09
CA ASP A 75 20.91 7.30 9.91
C ASP A 75 22.33 7.81 10.08
N ARG A 76 23.18 7.56 9.08
CA ARG A 76 24.60 7.97 9.15
C ARG A 76 24.83 9.45 8.87
N GLN A 77 23.93 10.09 8.12
CA GLN A 77 24.07 11.51 7.77
C GLN A 77 23.62 12.40 8.92
N THR A 78 22.46 12.12 9.48
CA THR A 78 21.87 12.91 10.57
C THR A 78 22.28 12.42 11.95
N SER A 79 22.85 11.20 12.05
CA SER A 79 23.11 10.47 13.30
C SER A 79 21.84 10.20 14.12
N ALA A 80 20.66 10.45 13.56
CA ALA A 80 19.40 10.14 14.20
C ALA A 80 19.24 8.63 14.36
N GLU A 81 18.74 8.22 15.50
CA GLU A 81 18.47 6.82 15.84
C GLU A 81 16.97 6.62 15.97
N THR A 82 16.42 5.68 15.21
CA THR A 82 14.98 5.35 15.25
C THR A 82 14.78 3.94 15.76
N THR A 83 14.07 3.80 16.85
CA THR A 83 13.56 2.53 17.36
C THR A 83 12.13 2.36 16.88
N ARG A 84 11.85 1.24 16.22
CA ARG A 84 10.51 0.87 15.73
C ARG A 84 10.04 -0.39 16.42
N ARG A 85 8.82 -0.37 16.92
CA ARG A 85 8.11 -1.54 17.42
C ARG A 85 6.75 -1.62 16.74
N ALA A 86 6.43 -2.77 16.20
CA ALA A 86 5.13 -2.97 15.55
C ALA A 86 4.55 -4.31 15.96
N GLY A 87 3.23 -4.37 16.05
CA GLY A 87 2.50 -5.61 16.29
C GLY A 87 1.20 -5.61 15.52
N GLY A 88 0.84 -6.73 14.93
CA GLY A 88 -0.35 -6.81 14.11
C GLY A 88 -1.04 -8.16 14.16
N VAL A 89 -2.32 -8.11 13.85
CA VAL A 89 -3.16 -9.30 13.66
C VAL A 89 -3.87 -9.16 12.33
N ARG A 90 -3.84 -10.22 11.52
CA ARG A 90 -4.61 -10.33 10.29
C ARG A 90 -5.45 -11.61 10.33
N VAL A 91 -6.70 -11.48 9.95
CA VAL A 91 -7.64 -12.59 9.81
C VAL A 91 -8.12 -12.65 8.38
N GLY A 92 -7.99 -13.79 7.76
CA GLY A 92 -8.53 -14.09 6.44
C GLY A 92 -9.61 -15.16 6.53
N PHE A 93 -10.65 -14.98 5.73
CA PHE A 93 -11.74 -15.93 5.59
C PHE A 93 -12.06 -16.13 4.13
N GLN A 94 -12.22 -17.39 3.72
CA GLN A 94 -12.59 -17.75 2.37
C GLN A 94 -13.66 -18.84 2.40
N PHE A 95 -14.78 -18.58 1.75
CA PHE A 95 -15.88 -19.53 1.63
C PHE A 95 -16.74 -19.21 0.41
N ASP A 96 -17.01 -20.19 -0.42
CA ASP A 96 -17.98 -20.16 -1.54
C ASP A 96 -17.97 -18.82 -2.33
N GLY A 97 -16.82 -18.47 -2.91
CA GLY A 97 -16.66 -17.24 -3.69
C GLY A 97 -16.49 -15.97 -2.86
N LEU A 98 -16.62 -16.02 -1.54
CA LEU A 98 -16.37 -14.92 -0.62
C LEU A 98 -14.95 -15.01 -0.07
N GLN A 99 -14.17 -13.94 -0.18
CA GLN A 99 -12.87 -13.78 0.42
C GLN A 99 -12.84 -12.47 1.21
N ILE A 100 -12.57 -12.55 2.49
CA ILE A 100 -12.43 -11.40 3.39
C ILE A 100 -11.04 -11.46 4.01
N SER A 101 -10.37 -10.34 4.10
CA SER A 101 -9.16 -10.18 4.89
C SER A 101 -9.25 -8.88 5.67
N THR A 102 -9.13 -8.97 6.97
CA THR A 102 -9.09 -7.82 7.89
C THR A 102 -7.82 -7.88 8.72
N GLY A 103 -7.22 -6.74 8.97
CA GLY A 103 -6.01 -6.64 9.78
C GLY A 103 -5.93 -5.31 10.49
N VAL A 104 -5.35 -5.36 11.68
CA VAL A 104 -4.97 -4.21 12.48
C VAL A 104 -3.49 -4.31 12.82
N GLU A 105 -2.79 -3.20 12.73
CA GLU A 105 -1.38 -3.07 13.06
C GLU A 105 -1.18 -1.81 13.91
N TYR A 106 -0.44 -1.96 14.98
CA TYR A 106 0.01 -0.89 15.84
C TYR A 106 1.50 -0.71 15.64
N ILE A 107 1.93 0.53 15.39
CA ILE A 107 3.33 0.88 15.12
C ILE A 107 3.70 2.00 16.09
N PHE A 108 4.79 1.81 16.80
CA PHE A 108 5.43 2.81 17.64
C PHE A 108 6.83 3.08 17.11
N ASN A 109 7.13 4.34 16.80
CA ASN A 109 8.44 4.81 16.42
C ASN A 109 8.91 5.85 17.44
N GLU A 110 10.14 5.69 17.89
CA GLU A 110 10.84 6.61 18.75
C GLU A 110 12.11 7.04 18.03
N THR A 111 12.28 8.33 17.81
CA THR A 111 13.45 8.89 17.12
C THR A 111 14.19 9.82 18.05
N GLU A 112 15.47 9.52 18.29
CA GLU A 112 16.40 10.36 19.00
C GLU A 112 17.33 11.04 17.99
N GLN A 113 17.36 12.37 18.01
CA GLN A 113 18.21 13.16 17.13
C GLN A 113 19.57 13.40 17.76
N SER A 114 20.53 13.87 16.95
CA SER A 114 21.91 14.13 17.41
C SER A 114 22.02 15.22 18.50
N ASP A 115 21.03 16.10 18.60
CA ASP A 115 20.93 17.12 19.65
C ASP A 115 20.23 16.64 20.93
N SER A 116 19.99 15.31 21.04
CA SER A 116 19.25 14.66 22.12
C SER A 116 17.77 15.05 22.20
N SER A 117 17.22 15.66 21.17
CA SER A 117 15.78 15.82 21.06
C SER A 117 15.13 14.46 20.71
N GLN A 118 14.01 14.17 21.36
CA GLN A 118 13.30 12.91 21.20
C GLN A 118 11.91 13.17 20.64
N SER A 119 11.52 12.34 19.68
CA SER A 119 10.17 12.36 19.14
C SER A 119 9.59 10.95 19.12
N GLU A 120 8.33 10.86 19.52
CA GLU A 120 7.57 9.62 19.50
C GLU A 120 6.43 9.73 18.51
N ARG A 121 6.14 8.65 17.80
CA ARG A 121 5.00 8.54 16.91
C ARG A 121 4.33 7.20 17.06
N THR A 122 3.04 7.25 17.27
CA THR A 122 2.16 6.09 17.30
C THR A 122 1.31 6.06 16.05
N THR A 123 1.19 4.91 15.40
CA THR A 123 0.33 4.73 14.22
C THR A 123 -0.53 3.50 14.37
N TRP A 124 -1.83 3.66 14.19
CA TRP A 124 -2.79 2.58 14.00
C TRP A 124 -3.10 2.43 12.53
N LEU A 125 -3.07 1.20 12.03
CA LEU A 125 -3.30 0.89 10.64
C LEU A 125 -4.33 -0.23 10.52
N PHE A 126 -5.45 0.06 9.86
CA PHE A 126 -6.53 -0.87 9.59
C PHE A 126 -6.53 -1.19 8.09
N ARG A 127 -6.53 -2.46 7.72
CA ARG A 127 -6.57 -2.92 6.33
C ARG A 127 -7.67 -3.95 6.17
N ASN A 128 -8.60 -3.69 5.27
CA ASN A 128 -9.70 -4.58 4.99
C ASN A 128 -9.84 -4.76 3.48
N ASN A 129 -10.00 -6.00 3.05
CA ASN A 129 -10.25 -6.35 1.67
C ASN A 129 -11.38 -7.36 1.62
N LEU A 130 -12.28 -7.18 0.65
CA LEU A 130 -13.35 -8.09 0.35
C LEU A 130 -13.38 -8.37 -1.14
N LYS A 131 -13.51 -9.63 -1.51
CA LYS A 131 -13.82 -10.09 -2.86
C LYS A 131 -14.99 -11.04 -2.76
N TYR A 132 -16.03 -10.81 -3.54
CA TYR A 132 -17.22 -11.64 -3.56
C TYR A 132 -17.67 -11.94 -4.98
N GLN A 133 -17.70 -13.22 -5.31
CA GLN A 133 -18.26 -13.71 -6.58
C GLN A 133 -19.77 -13.70 -6.49
N ILE A 134 -20.42 -12.67 -7.08
CA ILE A 134 -21.89 -12.50 -7.03
C ILE A 134 -22.56 -13.54 -7.93
N HIS A 135 -21.99 -13.77 -9.10
CA HIS A 135 -22.39 -14.78 -10.07
C HIS A 135 -21.18 -15.17 -10.94
N GLU A 136 -21.32 -16.13 -11.81
CA GLU A 136 -20.18 -16.67 -12.59
C GLU A 136 -19.40 -15.60 -13.35
N ASP A 137 -20.08 -14.58 -13.85
CA ASP A 137 -19.51 -13.51 -14.66
C ASP A 137 -19.12 -12.25 -13.85
N GLY A 138 -19.54 -12.14 -12.59
CA GLY A 138 -19.48 -10.89 -11.85
C GLY A 138 -18.86 -11.00 -10.46
N ARG A 139 -17.91 -10.10 -10.16
CA ARG A 139 -17.22 -10.04 -8.87
C ARG A 139 -17.26 -8.64 -8.28
N LEU A 140 -17.66 -8.57 -7.02
CA LEU A 140 -17.56 -7.37 -6.20
C LEU A 140 -16.17 -7.32 -5.53
N LEU A 141 -15.59 -6.13 -5.52
CA LEU A 141 -14.31 -5.84 -4.88
C LEU A 141 -14.52 -4.68 -3.92
N ALA A 142 -14.09 -4.81 -2.68
CA ALA A 142 -14.05 -3.69 -1.75
C ALA A 142 -12.73 -3.68 -1.01
N LYS A 143 -12.22 -2.48 -0.73
CA LYS A 143 -11.01 -2.24 0.04
C LYS A 143 -11.26 -1.06 0.96
N PHE A 144 -10.87 -1.19 2.21
CA PHE A 144 -10.89 -0.09 3.16
C PHE A 144 -9.59 -0.10 3.97
N ASN A 145 -8.78 0.93 3.79
CA ASN A 145 -7.58 1.17 4.57
C ASN A 145 -7.75 2.47 5.34
N HIS A 146 -7.37 2.44 6.59
CA HIS A 146 -7.39 3.61 7.45
C HIS A 146 -6.13 3.62 8.33
N ALA A 147 -5.46 4.76 8.40
CA ALA A 147 -4.33 4.97 9.28
C ALA A 147 -4.52 6.27 10.05
N MET A 148 -4.14 6.25 11.32
CA MET A 148 -4.06 7.39 12.21
C MET A 148 -2.70 7.40 12.86
N SER A 149 -2.02 8.55 12.81
CA SER A 149 -0.72 8.75 13.45
C SER A 149 -0.78 9.95 14.37
N ASP A 150 -0.35 9.75 15.59
CA ASP A 150 -0.20 10.78 16.61
C ASP A 150 1.29 10.98 16.91
N SER A 151 1.72 12.21 17.08
CA SER A 151 3.11 12.58 17.34
C SER A 151 3.26 13.38 18.64
N SER A 152 4.31 13.08 19.41
CA SER A 152 4.66 13.86 20.60
C SER A 152 5.10 15.30 20.27
N GLN A 153 5.40 15.59 19.02
CA GLN A 153 5.80 16.93 18.56
C GLN A 153 4.63 17.88 18.31
N GLY A 154 3.38 17.40 18.46
CA GLY A 154 2.15 18.17 18.35
C GLY A 154 1.33 17.86 17.10
N GLU A 155 0.12 18.41 17.05
CA GLU A 155 -0.91 18.09 16.05
C GLU A 155 -0.48 18.33 14.58
N VAL A 156 0.46 19.23 14.34
CA VAL A 156 1.00 19.50 12.99
C VAL A 156 1.74 18.28 12.43
N PHE A 157 2.28 17.45 13.31
CA PHE A 157 3.00 16.22 12.93
C PHE A 157 2.12 14.99 12.86
N ASP A 158 0.85 15.10 13.28
CA ASP A 158 -0.09 14.02 13.15
C ASP A 158 -0.43 13.75 11.69
N GLY A 159 -0.76 12.52 11.40
CA GLY A 159 -1.11 12.10 10.05
C GLY A 159 -2.41 11.29 10.02
N GLY A 160 -3.10 11.35 8.91
CA GLY A 160 -4.29 10.55 8.70
C GLY A 160 -4.42 10.12 7.24
N PHE A 161 -4.82 8.89 7.03
CA PHE A 161 -5.02 8.32 5.71
C PHE A 161 -6.29 7.49 5.69
N THR A 162 -7.12 7.68 4.69
CA THR A 162 -8.29 6.83 4.45
C THR A 162 -8.41 6.54 2.96
N GLU A 163 -8.48 5.28 2.61
CA GLU A 163 -8.77 4.82 1.25
C GLU A 163 -9.94 3.85 1.31
N ALA A 164 -11.03 4.18 0.65
CA ALA A 164 -12.16 3.29 0.44
C ALA A 164 -12.36 3.05 -1.05
N VAL A 165 -12.34 1.80 -1.46
CA VAL A 165 -12.52 1.40 -2.86
C VAL A 165 -13.69 0.46 -2.93
N LEU A 166 -14.58 0.70 -3.89
CA LEU A 166 -15.64 -0.22 -4.29
C LEU A 166 -15.51 -0.44 -5.80
N GLY A 167 -15.50 -1.69 -6.22
CA GLY A 167 -15.36 -2.06 -7.61
C GLY A 167 -16.25 -3.23 -7.97
N TYR A 168 -16.68 -3.25 -9.22
CA TYR A 168 -17.36 -4.36 -9.82
C TYR A 168 -16.64 -4.77 -11.11
N ALA A 169 -16.17 -6.02 -11.14
CA ALA A 169 -15.56 -6.61 -12.32
C ALA A 169 -16.55 -7.56 -12.96
N TYR A 170 -16.76 -7.37 -14.26
CA TYR A 170 -17.60 -8.21 -15.11
C TYR A 170 -16.75 -8.87 -16.19
N ARG A 171 -16.80 -10.19 -16.24
CA ARG A 171 -16.16 -11.01 -17.27
C ARG A 171 -17.03 -12.21 -17.56
N PRO A 172 -17.83 -12.18 -18.65
CA PRO A 172 -18.73 -13.26 -18.96
C PRO A 172 -17.96 -14.53 -19.36
N VAL A 173 -18.30 -15.65 -18.71
CA VAL A 173 -17.64 -16.94 -18.95
C VAL A 173 -18.02 -17.51 -20.32
N ALA A 174 -19.27 -17.29 -20.74
CA ALA A 174 -19.76 -17.78 -22.04
C ALA A 174 -19.20 -16.99 -23.23
N HIS A 175 -18.78 -15.74 -23.02
CA HIS A 175 -18.22 -14.85 -24.03
C HIS A 175 -17.04 -14.07 -23.41
N ASP A 176 -15.95 -14.74 -23.15
CA ASP A 176 -14.78 -14.24 -22.43
C ASP A 176 -14.02 -13.08 -23.15
N ARG A 177 -14.55 -12.67 -24.33
CA ARG A 177 -14.00 -11.56 -25.12
C ARG A 177 -14.23 -10.18 -24.50
N PHE A 178 -15.20 -10.03 -23.59
CA PHE A 178 -15.54 -8.74 -23.00
C PHE A 178 -15.16 -8.71 -21.52
N ASN A 179 -14.42 -7.69 -21.10
CA ASN A 179 -14.11 -7.43 -19.71
C ASN A 179 -14.46 -5.99 -19.36
N ALA A 180 -15.08 -5.79 -18.22
CA ALA A 180 -15.40 -4.48 -17.70
C ALA A 180 -15.06 -4.38 -16.21
N LEU A 181 -14.50 -3.25 -15.81
CA LEU A 181 -14.25 -2.91 -14.41
C LEU A 181 -14.77 -1.50 -14.16
N VAL A 182 -15.74 -1.42 -13.25
CA VAL A 182 -16.21 -0.13 -12.71
C VAL A 182 -15.64 0.01 -11.31
N LYS A 183 -15.04 1.15 -11.01
CA LYS A 183 -14.40 1.39 -9.71
C LYS A 183 -14.69 2.79 -9.22
N TYR A 184 -15.03 2.89 -7.95
CA TYR A 184 -15.08 4.13 -7.19
C TYR A 184 -14.05 4.07 -6.07
N THR A 185 -13.32 5.18 -5.88
CA THR A 185 -12.33 5.33 -4.83
C THR A 185 -12.56 6.64 -4.10
N TYR A 186 -12.69 6.57 -2.79
CA TYR A 186 -12.56 7.70 -1.89
C TYR A 186 -11.16 7.68 -1.30
N PHE A 187 -10.52 8.84 -1.31
CA PHE A 187 -9.18 9.02 -0.77
C PHE A 187 -9.16 10.28 0.08
N TYR A 188 -8.67 10.13 1.30
CA TYR A 188 -8.41 11.23 2.23
C TYR A 188 -6.99 11.08 2.77
N ASN A 189 -6.20 12.13 2.70
CA ASN A 189 -4.83 12.11 3.17
C ASN A 189 -4.49 13.42 3.87
N VAL A 190 -3.97 13.30 5.08
CA VAL A 190 -3.32 14.35 5.85
C VAL A 190 -1.89 13.87 6.08
N PRO A 191 -0.93 14.23 5.21
CA PRO A 191 0.44 13.79 5.37
C PRO A 191 1.04 14.36 6.64
N SER A 192 1.80 13.55 7.36
CA SER A 192 2.64 14.03 8.44
C SER A 192 3.84 14.80 7.88
N VAL A 193 4.38 15.72 8.63
CA VAL A 193 5.53 16.57 8.22
C VAL A 193 6.73 15.73 7.77
N ASP A 194 6.98 14.58 8.39
CA ASP A 194 8.09 13.69 8.04
C ASP A 194 7.95 13.04 6.65
N GLN A 195 6.75 13.03 6.07
CA GLN A 195 6.52 12.50 4.73
C GLN A 195 6.85 13.51 3.63
N VAL A 196 7.08 14.76 3.97
CA VAL A 196 7.21 15.86 3.00
C VAL A 196 8.64 16.34 2.78
N GLY A 197 9.62 15.72 3.42
CA GLY A 197 11.04 16.01 3.20
C GLY A 197 11.59 17.20 4.00
N SER A 198 12.90 17.26 4.07
CA SER A 198 13.72 18.06 4.98
C SER A 198 13.70 19.60 4.81
N ASN A 199 12.88 20.12 3.94
CA ASN A 199 12.74 21.58 3.81
C ASN A 199 11.56 22.05 4.64
N ASN A 200 11.78 22.53 5.82
CA ASN A 200 10.98 23.23 6.84
C ASN A 200 9.63 23.88 6.44
N SER A 201 9.12 23.61 5.28
CA SER A 201 7.77 23.95 4.85
C SER A 201 6.90 22.74 5.17
N ALA A 202 6.46 22.64 6.42
CA ALA A 202 5.40 21.72 6.80
C ALA A 202 4.23 21.92 5.84
N SER A 203 4.07 21.04 4.89
CA SER A 203 2.88 21.11 4.05
C SER A 203 1.72 20.60 4.88
N GLN A 204 1.02 21.54 5.48
CA GLN A 204 -0.20 21.32 6.26
C GLN A 204 -1.38 20.97 5.35
N PHE A 205 -1.13 20.49 4.14
CA PHE A 205 -2.19 20.27 3.19
C PHE A 205 -3.06 19.07 3.57
N ILE A 206 -4.34 19.22 3.31
CA ILE A 206 -5.31 18.14 3.38
C ILE A 206 -5.76 17.83 1.96
N GLN A 207 -5.76 16.60 1.58
CA GLN A 207 -6.24 16.15 0.28
C GLN A 207 -7.43 15.21 0.44
N LYS A 208 -8.51 15.53 -0.28
CA LYS A 208 -9.65 14.63 -0.47
C LYS A 208 -9.83 14.37 -1.95
N SER A 209 -10.20 13.17 -2.33
CA SER A 209 -10.49 12.85 -3.73
C SER A 209 -11.56 11.79 -3.84
N HIS A 210 -12.47 12.01 -4.77
CA HIS A 210 -13.44 11.06 -5.24
C HIS A 210 -13.07 10.69 -6.68
N ILE A 211 -12.80 9.43 -6.93
CA ILE A 211 -12.36 8.95 -8.24
C ILE A 211 -13.34 7.89 -8.70
N ALA A 212 -13.99 8.13 -9.83
CA ALA A 212 -14.79 7.14 -10.52
C ALA A 212 -14.07 6.72 -11.81
N SER A 213 -14.00 5.44 -12.10
CA SER A 213 -13.38 4.95 -13.33
C SER A 213 -14.14 3.76 -13.90
N VAL A 214 -14.12 3.69 -15.23
CA VAL A 214 -14.59 2.56 -16.01
C VAL A 214 -13.44 2.13 -16.91
N ASP A 215 -13.13 0.84 -16.91
CA ASP A 215 -12.13 0.19 -17.74
C ASP A 215 -12.83 -0.92 -18.53
N LEU A 216 -12.72 -0.89 -19.84
CA LEU A 216 -13.35 -1.83 -20.75
C LEU A 216 -12.30 -2.43 -21.66
N SER A 217 -12.39 -3.74 -21.90
CA SER A 217 -11.60 -4.39 -22.96
C SER A 217 -12.45 -5.38 -23.72
N TYR A 218 -12.15 -5.49 -25.01
CA TYR A 218 -12.85 -6.38 -25.92
C TYR A 218 -11.85 -7.04 -26.90
N ASP A 219 -11.90 -8.36 -26.95
CA ASP A 219 -11.10 -9.16 -27.89
C ASP A 219 -11.86 -9.28 -29.22
N LEU A 220 -11.47 -8.48 -30.21
CA LEU A 220 -12.04 -8.49 -31.54
C LEU A 220 -11.81 -9.84 -32.24
N THR A 221 -10.60 -10.37 -32.05
CA THR A 221 -10.17 -11.69 -32.52
C THR A 221 -9.25 -12.30 -31.47
N ASP A 222 -8.85 -13.55 -31.65
CA ASP A 222 -7.88 -14.22 -30.76
C ASP A 222 -6.50 -13.53 -30.73
N ASN A 223 -6.24 -12.66 -31.72
CA ASN A 223 -4.97 -11.95 -31.90
C ASN A 223 -5.09 -10.42 -31.77
N TRP A 224 -6.28 -9.88 -31.63
CA TRP A 224 -6.48 -8.44 -31.60
C TRP A 224 -7.47 -8.05 -30.51
N SER A 225 -7.00 -7.26 -29.55
CA SER A 225 -7.82 -6.67 -28.51
C SER A 225 -7.79 -5.15 -28.54
N ILE A 226 -8.90 -4.55 -28.14
CA ILE A 226 -9.02 -3.12 -27.91
C ILE A 226 -9.46 -2.88 -26.48
N GLY A 227 -9.02 -1.78 -25.90
CA GLY A 227 -9.39 -1.38 -24.55
C GLY A 227 -9.53 0.12 -24.43
N GLY A 228 -10.29 0.53 -23.44
CA GLY A 228 -10.43 1.93 -23.10
C GLY A 228 -10.68 2.12 -21.62
N LYS A 229 -10.15 3.20 -21.08
CA LYS A 229 -10.37 3.61 -19.70
C LYS A 229 -10.80 5.06 -19.66
N TYR A 230 -11.84 5.32 -18.91
CA TYR A 230 -12.23 6.66 -18.51
C TYR A 230 -12.13 6.77 -16.99
N GLY A 231 -11.50 7.83 -16.53
CA GLY A 231 -11.42 8.19 -15.12
C GLY A 231 -11.81 9.64 -14.90
N PHE A 232 -12.60 9.87 -13.88
CA PHE A 232 -12.93 11.20 -13.38
C PHE A 232 -12.51 11.30 -11.93
N ARG A 233 -11.76 12.36 -11.61
CA ARG A 233 -11.36 12.71 -10.25
C ARG A 233 -11.94 14.07 -9.91
N ARG A 234 -12.71 14.12 -8.82
CA ARG A 234 -13.02 15.34 -8.09
C ARG A 234 -12.12 15.38 -6.87
N GLY A 235 -11.19 16.31 -6.85
CA GLY A 235 -10.24 16.53 -5.77
C GLY A 235 -10.52 17.85 -5.05
N GLU A 236 -10.23 17.85 -3.76
CA GLU A 236 -10.24 19.03 -2.91
C GLU A 236 -8.92 19.05 -2.15
N VAL A 237 -8.23 20.19 -2.17
CA VAL A 237 -6.96 20.40 -1.46
C VAL A 237 -7.08 21.64 -0.58
N SER A 238 -6.75 21.50 0.70
CA SER A 238 -6.54 22.63 1.59
C SER A 238 -5.07 22.75 1.92
N LEU A 239 -4.53 23.95 1.89
CA LEU A 239 -3.14 24.26 2.23
C LEU A 239 -2.92 24.51 3.73
N ASP A 240 -4.01 24.51 4.51
CA ASP A 240 -4.00 24.79 5.93
C ASP A 240 -4.90 23.78 6.67
N ARG A 241 -4.41 23.24 7.78
CA ARG A 241 -5.18 22.32 8.64
C ARG A 241 -6.20 23.03 9.51
N ASP A 242 -5.89 24.25 9.92
CA ASP A 242 -6.71 25.06 10.83
C ASP A 242 -7.80 25.80 10.07
N ASN A 243 -7.43 26.45 8.96
CA ASN A 243 -8.34 27.12 8.05
C ASN A 243 -8.62 26.26 6.84
N LYS A 244 -9.59 25.34 6.95
CA LYS A 244 -9.95 24.35 5.92
C LYS A 244 -10.55 24.99 4.66
N ASN A 245 -9.81 25.92 4.04
CA ASN A 245 -10.16 26.46 2.73
C ASN A 245 -9.78 25.47 1.65
N PHE A 246 -10.77 24.77 1.08
CA PHE A 246 -10.56 23.79 0.04
C PHE A 246 -10.61 24.41 -1.34
N PHE A 247 -9.64 24.07 -2.16
CA PHE A 247 -9.58 24.39 -3.59
C PHE A 247 -9.95 23.15 -4.38
N ASP A 248 -10.87 23.29 -5.33
CA ASP A 248 -11.25 22.20 -6.23
C ASP A 248 -10.11 21.88 -7.22
N ASN A 249 -9.86 20.60 -7.40
CA ASN A 249 -8.91 20.05 -8.36
C ASN A 249 -9.55 18.88 -9.09
N ASN A 250 -10.15 19.15 -10.24
CA ASN A 250 -10.83 18.17 -11.05
C ASN A 250 -9.94 17.71 -12.20
N ALA A 251 -9.96 16.42 -12.51
CA ALA A 251 -9.19 15.86 -13.61
C ALA A 251 -9.98 14.75 -14.32
N HIS A 252 -9.76 14.66 -15.63
CA HIS A 252 -10.28 13.61 -16.48
C HIS A 252 -9.11 12.84 -17.09
N LEU A 253 -9.23 11.53 -17.14
CA LEU A 253 -8.27 10.63 -17.76
C LEU A 253 -8.99 9.81 -18.83
N TYR A 254 -8.45 9.82 -20.04
CA TYR A 254 -8.88 8.97 -21.14
C TYR A 254 -7.68 8.16 -21.58
N ILE A 255 -7.84 6.85 -21.66
CA ILE A 255 -6.82 5.94 -22.17
C ILE A 255 -7.48 5.09 -23.24
N LEU A 256 -6.84 4.97 -24.37
CA LEU A 256 -7.20 4.01 -25.42
C LEU A 256 -6.01 3.06 -25.61
N ARG A 257 -6.30 1.78 -25.72
CA ARG A 257 -5.30 0.75 -25.91
C ARG A 257 -5.71 -0.20 -27.02
N THR A 258 -4.75 -0.64 -27.81
CA THR A 258 -4.92 -1.75 -28.73
C THR A 258 -3.71 -2.66 -28.68
N ASP A 259 -3.96 -3.95 -28.63
CA ASP A 259 -2.95 -5.00 -28.62
C ASP A 259 -3.17 -5.89 -29.84
N TYR A 260 -2.17 -6.02 -30.70
CA TYR A 260 -2.25 -6.87 -31.87
C TYR A 260 -1.07 -7.83 -31.94
N ARG A 261 -1.36 -9.13 -31.90
CA ARG A 261 -0.38 -10.21 -32.06
C ARG A 261 -0.40 -10.71 -33.51
N PHE A 262 0.60 -10.34 -34.29
CA PHE A 262 0.67 -10.70 -35.70
C PHE A 262 1.50 -11.95 -35.99
N LEU A 263 2.37 -12.35 -35.03
CA LEU A 263 3.16 -13.58 -35.11
C LEU A 263 3.25 -14.21 -33.70
N ARG A 264 3.65 -15.49 -33.63
CA ARG A 264 3.71 -16.26 -32.39
C ARG A 264 4.54 -15.59 -31.27
N HIS A 265 5.51 -14.75 -31.65
CA HIS A 265 6.44 -14.09 -30.73
C HIS A 265 6.49 -12.56 -30.88
N TRP A 266 5.57 -11.98 -31.67
CA TRP A 266 5.55 -10.54 -31.91
C TRP A 266 4.18 -9.94 -31.62
N GLU A 267 4.18 -8.92 -30.80
CA GLU A 267 3.01 -8.18 -30.37
C GLU A 267 3.26 -6.68 -30.48
N ILE A 268 2.28 -5.93 -30.93
CA ILE A 268 2.29 -4.47 -30.94
C ILE A 268 1.26 -4.00 -29.96
N LEU A 269 1.70 -3.24 -28.96
CA LEU A 269 0.86 -2.56 -27.99
C LEU A 269 0.95 -1.07 -28.23
N ILE A 270 -0.21 -0.42 -28.41
CA ILE A 270 -0.33 1.02 -28.54
C ILE A 270 -1.26 1.51 -27.45
N GLU A 271 -0.78 2.44 -26.63
CA GLU A 271 -1.55 3.09 -25.59
C GLU A 271 -1.35 4.61 -25.65
N GLY A 272 -2.43 5.37 -25.53
CA GLY A 272 -2.42 6.83 -25.57
C GLY A 272 -3.58 7.46 -24.81
#